data_dd3932523638e9435faf1b5bc4622fdd
#
_entry.id   dd3932523638e9435faf1b5bc4622fdd
#
_cell.length_a   1.000
_cell.length_b   1.000
_cell.length_c   1.000
_cell.angle_alpha   90.00
_cell.angle_beta   90.00
_cell.angle_gamma   90.00
#
_symmetry.space_group_name_H-M   'P 1'
#
loop_
_entity.id
_entity.type
_entity.pdbx_description
1 polymer ?
#
loop_
_entity_poly.entity_id
_entity_poly.type
_entity_poly.pdbx_seq_one_letter_code
_entity_poly.pdbx_strand_id
1 'polypeptide(L)'
;MQKYNSPMLNAVDDIIDYMLLNLLTLVCCLPVFTIGAAMTARTFTAMKMLRGQSEGIKKPFFRSFKQNFVQATILTVLMFGMLGFLLWDWYLVGQWEASLLTKALLFGATVFVLMVSWMVFPFLSRYTVTIGEALKGAFVMAFTHLFHSFFGLLIIIIPILFGVWHMYWA
;
A
#
# COMPACT_ATOMS: atom_id res chain seq x y z
N MET A 1 -14.54 -1.67 23.89
CA MET A 1 -14.79 -3.13 24.03
C MET A 1 -14.26 -3.58 25.36
N GLN A 2 -15.03 -4.33 26.13
CA GLN A 2 -14.56 -4.93 27.39
C GLN A 2 -13.58 -6.05 27.02
N LYS A 3 -12.30 -5.93 27.44
CA LYS A 3 -11.36 -7.04 27.33
C LYS A 3 -11.80 -8.14 28.27
N TYR A 4 -12.03 -9.32 27.73
CA TYR A 4 -12.37 -10.51 28.52
C TYR A 4 -11.14 -10.96 29.32
N ASN A 5 -11.40 -11.62 30.48
CA ASN A 5 -10.34 -12.16 31.38
C ASN A 5 -9.57 -13.35 30.76
N SER A 6 -9.95 -13.82 29.54
CA SER A 6 -9.29 -14.93 28.87
C SER A 6 -8.48 -14.43 27.64
N PRO A 7 -7.17 -14.72 27.58
CA PRO A 7 -6.32 -14.28 26.47
C PRO A 7 -6.78 -14.85 25.12
N MET A 8 -7.40 -16.03 25.09
CA MET A 8 -7.92 -16.65 23.87
C MET A 8 -9.10 -15.87 23.26
N LEU A 9 -10.04 -15.39 24.08
CA LEU A 9 -11.18 -14.62 23.59
C LEU A 9 -10.73 -13.27 23.03
N ASN A 10 -9.76 -12.62 23.65
CA ASN A 10 -9.19 -11.38 23.15
C ASN A 10 -8.48 -11.59 21.81
N ALA A 11 -7.78 -12.72 21.62
CA ALA A 11 -7.13 -13.04 20.34
C ALA A 11 -8.15 -13.30 19.22
N VAL A 12 -9.27 -13.94 19.51
CA VAL A 12 -10.35 -14.14 18.53
C VAL A 12 -11.01 -12.82 18.15
N ASP A 13 -11.28 -11.94 19.11
CA ASP A 13 -11.82 -10.60 18.85
C ASP A 13 -10.86 -9.77 17.98
N ASP A 14 -9.56 -9.81 18.26
CA ASP A 14 -8.55 -9.13 17.46
C ASP A 14 -8.53 -9.65 16.01
N ILE A 15 -8.63 -10.97 15.79
CA ILE A 15 -8.68 -11.57 14.45
C ILE A 15 -9.94 -11.11 13.69
N ILE A 16 -11.10 -11.14 14.34
CA ILE A 16 -12.36 -10.67 13.74
C ILE A 16 -12.25 -9.19 13.37
N ASP A 17 -11.66 -8.38 14.23
CA ASP A 17 -11.44 -6.97 13.99
C ASP A 17 -10.53 -6.73 12.78
N TYR A 18 -9.44 -7.50 12.62
CA TYR A 18 -8.58 -7.42 11.42
C TYR A 18 -9.30 -7.89 10.16
N MET A 19 -10.12 -8.92 10.22
CA MET A 19 -10.93 -9.38 9.08
C MET A 19 -11.93 -8.30 8.64
N LEU A 20 -12.64 -7.68 9.60
CA LEU A 20 -13.57 -6.59 9.33
C LEU A 20 -12.85 -5.36 8.75
N LEU A 21 -11.66 -5.02 9.25
CA LEU A 21 -10.84 -3.94 8.72
C LEU A 21 -10.44 -4.20 7.26
N ASN A 22 -10.03 -5.43 6.92
CA ASN A 22 -9.70 -5.81 5.57
C ASN A 22 -10.93 -5.75 4.65
N LEU A 23 -12.07 -6.28 5.09
CA LEU A 23 -13.32 -6.23 4.32
C LEU A 23 -13.76 -4.76 4.05
N LEU A 24 -13.70 -3.91 5.07
CA LEU A 24 -14.02 -2.50 4.94
C LEU A 24 -13.07 -1.79 3.96
N THR A 25 -11.79 -2.13 4.00
CA THR A 25 -10.79 -1.61 3.05
C THR A 25 -11.11 -2.04 1.62
N LEU A 26 -11.44 -3.33 1.40
CA LEU A 26 -11.81 -3.84 0.06
C LEU A 26 -13.01 -3.11 -0.51
N VAL A 27 -14.06 -2.91 0.28
CA VAL A 27 -15.26 -2.17 -0.15
C VAL A 27 -14.90 -0.72 -0.52
N CYS A 28 -14.05 -0.07 0.27
CA CYS A 28 -13.61 1.30 -0.02
C CYS A 28 -12.59 1.40 -1.16
N CYS A 29 -11.98 0.28 -1.59
CA CYS A 29 -11.07 0.21 -2.74
C CYS A 29 -11.82 -0.02 -4.08
N LEU A 30 -13.12 -0.29 -4.07
CA LEU A 30 -13.90 -0.51 -5.31
C LEU A 30 -13.74 0.63 -6.32
N PRO A 31 -13.81 1.92 -5.95
CA PRO A 31 -13.38 2.99 -6.83
C PRO A 31 -11.84 3.05 -6.82
N VAL A 32 -11.21 2.92 -7.99
CA VAL A 32 -9.74 2.88 -8.14
C VAL A 32 -9.05 4.14 -7.53
N PHE A 33 -9.69 5.31 -7.63
CA PHE A 33 -9.14 6.56 -7.10
C PHE A 33 -9.15 6.64 -5.57
N THR A 34 -9.92 5.79 -4.87
CA THR A 34 -10.00 5.77 -3.40
C THR A 34 -9.03 4.78 -2.75
N ILE A 35 -8.30 3.99 -3.54
CA ILE A 35 -7.35 2.97 -3.05
C ILE A 35 -6.36 3.58 -2.05
N GLY A 36 -5.76 4.73 -2.36
CA GLY A 36 -4.81 5.38 -1.46
C GLY A 36 -5.43 5.84 -0.15
N ALA A 37 -6.64 6.40 -0.20
CA ALA A 37 -7.35 6.82 1.00
C ALA A 37 -7.73 5.62 1.88
N ALA A 38 -8.18 4.52 1.26
CA ALA A 38 -8.51 3.28 1.97
C ALA A 38 -7.27 2.63 2.61
N MET A 39 -6.13 2.58 1.89
CA MET A 39 -4.86 2.06 2.43
C MET A 39 -4.32 2.92 3.58
N THR A 40 -4.40 4.25 3.47
CA THR A 40 -4.04 5.17 4.55
C THR A 40 -4.91 4.96 5.79
N ALA A 41 -6.23 4.86 5.61
CA ALA A 41 -7.19 4.63 6.68
C ALA A 41 -7.00 3.26 7.36
N ARG A 42 -6.74 2.21 6.55
CA ARG A 42 -6.41 0.88 7.05
C ARG A 42 -5.18 0.91 7.95
N THR A 43 -4.08 1.50 7.47
CA THR A 43 -2.81 1.56 8.21
C THR A 43 -2.98 2.35 9.52
N PHE A 44 -3.67 3.49 9.48
CA PHE A 44 -3.98 4.29 10.67
C PHE A 44 -4.79 3.48 11.70
N THR A 45 -5.85 2.80 11.25
CA THR A 45 -6.71 2.00 12.13
C THR A 45 -5.96 0.82 12.72
N ALA A 46 -5.19 0.08 11.91
CA ALA A 46 -4.36 -1.02 12.36
C ALA A 46 -3.34 -0.58 13.44
N MET A 47 -2.69 0.57 13.25
CA MET A 47 -1.78 1.12 14.27
C MET A 47 -2.48 1.46 15.57
N LYS A 48 -3.71 1.97 15.54
CA LYS A 48 -4.52 2.23 16.74
C LYS A 48 -4.91 0.94 17.45
N MET A 49 -5.28 -0.09 16.70
CA MET A 49 -5.59 -1.42 17.25
C MET A 49 -4.38 -1.99 17.98
N LEU A 50 -3.20 -1.98 17.36
CA LEU A 50 -1.95 -2.47 17.94
C LEU A 50 -1.56 -1.72 19.24
N ARG A 51 -1.92 -0.44 19.34
CA ARG A 51 -1.68 0.36 20.55
C ARG A 51 -2.74 0.18 21.65
N GLY A 52 -3.74 -0.67 21.43
CA GLY A 52 -4.85 -0.86 22.36
C GLY A 52 -5.75 0.37 22.51
N GLN A 53 -5.69 1.32 21.57
CA GLN A 53 -6.45 2.59 21.58
C GLN A 53 -7.70 2.53 20.69
N SER A 54 -8.18 1.35 20.33
CA SER A 54 -9.30 1.21 19.40
C SER A 54 -10.65 1.36 20.11
N GLU A 55 -11.38 2.41 19.78
CA GLU A 55 -12.81 2.57 20.07
C GLU A 55 -13.66 1.87 18.98
N GLY A 56 -13.28 0.66 18.55
CA GLY A 56 -13.84 -0.03 17.40
C GLY A 56 -13.17 0.40 16.09
N ILE A 57 -13.47 -0.33 15.00
CA ILE A 57 -12.79 -0.20 13.70
C ILE A 57 -13.36 0.95 12.86
N LYS A 58 -14.69 1.08 12.83
CA LYS A 58 -15.40 1.98 11.90
C LYS A 58 -15.05 3.45 12.11
N LYS A 59 -15.08 3.94 13.37
CA LYS A 59 -14.83 5.35 13.67
C LYS A 59 -13.43 5.82 13.25
N PRO A 60 -12.31 5.17 13.66
CA PRO A 60 -10.98 5.61 13.27
C PRO A 60 -10.74 5.45 11.76
N PHE A 61 -11.30 4.40 11.13
CA PHE A 61 -11.18 4.19 9.70
C PHE A 61 -11.82 5.33 8.90
N PHE A 62 -13.10 5.59 9.08
CA PHE A 62 -13.79 6.66 8.33
C PHE A 62 -13.28 8.06 8.66
N ARG A 63 -12.83 8.27 9.90
CA ARG A 63 -12.17 9.54 10.26
C ARG A 63 -10.90 9.75 9.45
N SER A 64 -9.99 8.78 9.43
CA SER A 64 -8.74 8.86 8.67
C SER A 64 -9.01 8.89 7.16
N PHE A 65 -9.98 8.10 6.68
CA PHE A 65 -10.39 8.10 5.28
C PHE A 65 -10.81 9.50 4.81
N LYS A 66 -11.73 10.16 5.55
CA LYS A 66 -12.19 11.52 5.22
C LYS A 66 -11.07 12.55 5.31
N GLN A 67 -10.26 12.51 6.36
CA GLN A 67 -9.20 13.48 6.59
C GLN A 67 -8.13 13.46 5.50
N ASN A 68 -7.79 12.28 5.01
CA ASN A 68 -6.71 12.11 4.03
C ASN A 68 -7.22 11.90 2.60
N PHE A 69 -8.55 11.93 2.38
CA PHE A 69 -9.16 11.55 1.11
C PHE A 69 -8.57 12.28 -0.09
N VAL A 70 -8.61 13.62 -0.08
CA VAL A 70 -8.13 14.44 -1.21
C VAL A 70 -6.63 14.21 -1.44
N GLN A 71 -5.86 14.24 -0.38
CA GLN A 71 -4.41 14.13 -0.44
C GLN A 71 -3.97 12.74 -0.91
N ALA A 72 -4.57 11.69 -0.34
CA ALA A 72 -4.30 10.32 -0.74
C ALA A 72 -4.77 10.03 -2.18
N THR A 73 -5.89 10.62 -2.62
CA THR A 73 -6.37 10.48 -4.00
C THR A 73 -5.42 11.14 -5.00
N ILE A 74 -4.92 12.35 -4.73
CA ILE A 74 -3.93 13.02 -5.58
C ILE A 74 -2.65 12.18 -5.68
N LEU A 75 -2.15 11.67 -4.55
CA LEU A 75 -0.97 10.79 -4.52
C LEU A 75 -1.22 9.50 -5.30
N THR A 76 -2.42 8.91 -5.20
CA THR A 76 -2.80 7.72 -5.95
C THR A 76 -2.77 7.98 -7.45
N VAL A 77 -3.39 9.07 -7.92
CA VAL A 77 -3.39 9.44 -9.34
C VAL A 77 -1.96 9.68 -9.84
N LEU A 78 -1.15 10.37 -9.05
CA LEU A 78 0.25 10.63 -9.39
C LEU A 78 1.07 9.33 -9.50
N MET A 79 0.90 8.40 -8.56
CA MET A 79 1.58 7.10 -8.58
C MET A 79 1.13 6.23 -9.76
N PHE A 80 -0.18 6.17 -10.04
CA PHE A 80 -0.68 5.45 -11.22
C PHE A 80 -0.21 6.09 -12.53
N GLY A 81 -0.12 7.41 -12.59
CA GLY A 81 0.44 8.13 -13.75
C GLY A 81 1.91 7.76 -13.99
N MET A 82 2.73 7.74 -12.93
CA MET A 82 4.13 7.31 -13.02
C MET A 82 4.26 5.85 -13.44
N LEU A 83 3.46 4.95 -12.86
CA LEU A 83 3.46 3.55 -13.25
C LEU A 83 3.00 3.36 -14.70
N GLY A 84 1.97 4.10 -15.14
CA GLY A 84 1.50 4.07 -16.51
C GLY A 84 2.58 4.54 -17.51
N PHE A 85 3.32 5.58 -17.14
CA PHE A 85 4.46 6.05 -17.93
C PHE A 85 5.57 4.99 -18.05
N LEU A 86 5.92 4.33 -16.95
CA LEU A 86 6.89 3.23 -16.95
C LEU A 86 6.42 2.03 -17.78
N LEU A 87 5.13 1.69 -17.72
CA LEU A 87 4.57 0.63 -18.58
C LEU A 87 4.64 0.98 -20.06
N TRP A 88 4.42 2.26 -20.39
CA TRP A 88 4.62 2.76 -21.75
C TRP A 88 6.08 2.64 -22.21
N ASP A 89 7.04 3.00 -21.34
CA ASP A 89 8.47 2.83 -21.62
C ASP A 89 8.84 1.35 -21.85
N TRP A 90 8.27 0.44 -21.03
CA TRP A 90 8.45 -1.00 -21.23
C TRP A 90 7.92 -1.47 -22.59
N TYR A 91 6.77 -0.94 -23.03
CA TYR A 91 6.22 -1.25 -24.34
C TYR A 91 7.15 -0.78 -25.46
N LEU A 92 7.66 0.45 -25.37
CA LEU A 92 8.61 0.99 -26.37
C LEU A 92 9.92 0.20 -26.42
N VAL A 93 10.49 -0.11 -25.26
CA VAL A 93 11.73 -0.92 -25.15
C VAL A 93 11.53 -2.34 -25.69
N GLY A 94 10.32 -2.88 -25.60
CA GLY A 94 9.95 -4.17 -26.20
C GLY A 94 9.86 -4.16 -27.73
N GLN A 95 9.55 -2.98 -28.35
CA GLN A 95 9.48 -2.82 -29.81
C GLN A 95 10.88 -2.62 -30.44
N TRP A 96 11.84 -2.14 -29.66
CA TRP A 96 13.17 -1.85 -30.13
C TRP A 96 14.17 -2.86 -29.56
N GLU A 97 15.23 -3.17 -30.31
CA GLU A 97 16.35 -3.99 -29.83
C GLU A 97 17.20 -3.20 -28.81
N ALA A 98 16.56 -2.81 -27.70
CA ALA A 98 17.23 -2.05 -26.65
C ALA A 98 18.31 -2.89 -25.96
N SER A 99 19.41 -2.22 -25.60
CA SER A 99 20.53 -2.86 -24.93
C SER A 99 20.11 -3.43 -23.56
N LEU A 100 20.84 -4.45 -23.09
CA LEU A 100 20.62 -5.05 -21.77
C LEU A 100 20.71 -3.99 -20.66
N LEU A 101 21.60 -3.01 -20.82
CA LEU A 101 21.75 -1.91 -19.87
C LEU A 101 20.47 -1.07 -19.76
N THR A 102 19.83 -0.72 -20.87
CA THR A 102 18.57 0.04 -20.88
C THR A 102 17.46 -0.73 -20.18
N LYS A 103 17.32 -2.03 -20.45
CA LYS A 103 16.34 -2.91 -19.78
C LYS A 103 16.60 -3.00 -18.28
N ALA A 104 17.86 -3.13 -17.85
CA ALA A 104 18.24 -3.20 -16.45
C ALA A 104 17.95 -1.88 -15.71
N LEU A 105 18.24 -0.73 -16.31
CA LEU A 105 17.93 0.59 -15.74
C LEU A 105 16.43 0.81 -15.59
N LEU A 106 15.65 0.46 -16.63
CA LEU A 106 14.19 0.57 -16.58
C LEU A 106 13.58 -0.34 -15.52
N PHE A 107 14.10 -1.57 -15.37
CA PHE A 107 13.69 -2.49 -14.30
C PHE A 107 13.98 -1.90 -12.92
N GLY A 108 15.18 -1.37 -12.70
CA GLY A 108 15.55 -0.71 -11.44
C GLY A 108 14.63 0.48 -11.12
N ALA A 109 14.33 1.34 -12.12
CA ALA A 109 13.41 2.45 -11.98
C ALA A 109 12.00 1.99 -11.60
N THR A 110 11.50 0.93 -12.25
CA THR A 110 10.18 0.36 -11.96
C THR A 110 10.10 -0.16 -10.53
N VAL A 111 11.08 -0.95 -10.09
CA VAL A 111 11.15 -1.47 -8.72
C VAL A 111 11.20 -0.31 -7.71
N PHE A 112 12.00 0.71 -7.99
CA PHE A 112 12.12 1.87 -7.12
C PHE A 112 10.79 2.65 -6.97
N VAL A 113 10.08 2.91 -8.07
CA VAL A 113 8.76 3.58 -8.04
C VAL A 113 7.74 2.74 -7.26
N LEU A 114 7.75 1.42 -7.43
CA LEU A 114 6.89 0.52 -6.66
C LEU A 114 7.21 0.58 -5.16
N MET A 115 8.49 0.62 -4.76
CA MET A 115 8.90 0.74 -3.36
C MET A 115 8.43 2.05 -2.73
N VAL A 116 8.59 3.17 -3.45
CA VAL A 116 8.12 4.48 -2.98
C VAL A 116 6.60 4.48 -2.86
N SER A 117 5.88 3.97 -3.86
CA SER A 117 4.42 3.87 -3.85
C SER A 117 3.90 3.06 -2.66
N TRP A 118 4.61 1.99 -2.29
CA TRP A 118 4.27 1.17 -1.12
C TRP A 118 4.41 1.94 0.20
N MET A 119 5.40 2.83 0.32
CA MET A 119 5.69 3.58 1.56
C MET A 119 4.88 4.86 1.70
N VAL A 120 4.36 5.45 0.61
CA VAL A 120 3.61 6.71 0.63
C VAL A 120 2.39 6.64 1.56
N PHE A 121 1.56 5.61 1.46
CA PHE A 121 0.32 5.51 2.24
C PHE A 121 0.55 5.23 3.73
N PRO A 122 1.45 4.33 4.16
CA PRO A 122 1.85 4.21 5.56
C PRO A 122 2.44 5.51 6.14
N PHE A 123 3.22 6.25 5.36
CA PHE A 123 3.76 7.53 5.78
C PHE A 123 2.64 8.56 6.00
N LEU A 124 1.73 8.72 5.04
CA LEU A 124 0.59 9.62 5.13
C LEU A 124 -0.35 9.29 6.31
N SER A 125 -0.43 8.01 6.70
CA SER A 125 -1.25 7.60 7.85
C SER A 125 -0.68 8.04 9.20
N ARG A 126 0.62 8.33 9.27
CA ARG A 126 1.33 8.72 10.51
C ARG A 126 1.47 10.22 10.68
N TYR A 127 1.61 10.96 9.58
CA TYR A 127 1.98 12.36 9.59
C TYR A 127 0.95 13.19 8.82
N THR A 128 0.53 14.30 9.42
CA THR A 128 -0.25 15.34 8.74
C THR A 128 0.71 16.28 8.01
N VAL A 129 1.06 15.93 6.80
CA VAL A 129 2.09 16.61 5.99
C VAL A 129 1.52 17.04 4.64
N THR A 130 2.19 17.95 3.97
CA THR A 130 1.85 18.32 2.59
C THR A 130 2.19 17.20 1.60
N ILE A 131 1.62 17.23 0.38
CA ILE A 131 1.87 16.22 -0.66
C ILE A 131 3.37 16.08 -0.96
N GLY A 132 4.08 17.22 -1.05
CA GLY A 132 5.52 17.23 -1.33
C GLY A 132 6.35 16.63 -0.19
N GLU A 133 5.97 16.89 1.06
CA GLU A 133 6.61 16.29 2.24
C GLU A 133 6.29 14.80 2.35
N ALA A 134 5.08 14.38 1.98
CA ALA A 134 4.71 12.97 1.95
C ALA A 134 5.56 12.19 0.94
N LEU A 135 5.80 12.75 -0.26
CA LEU A 135 6.67 12.15 -1.27
C LEU A 135 8.13 12.10 -0.81
N LYS A 136 8.67 13.21 -0.28
CA LYS A 136 10.03 13.24 0.27
C LYS A 136 10.20 12.25 1.42
N GLY A 137 9.25 12.22 2.35
CA GLY A 137 9.26 11.30 3.49
C GLY A 137 9.16 9.84 3.07
N ALA A 138 8.30 9.52 2.09
CA ALA A 138 8.19 8.18 1.52
C ALA A 138 9.47 7.76 0.79
N PHE A 139 10.10 8.69 0.05
CA PHE A 139 11.39 8.47 -0.60
C PHE A 139 12.49 8.13 0.42
N VAL A 140 12.63 8.95 1.47
CA VAL A 140 13.59 8.72 2.54
C VAL A 140 13.32 7.40 3.26
N MET A 141 12.04 7.08 3.58
CA MET A 141 11.67 5.81 4.19
C MET A 141 11.94 4.61 3.28
N ALA A 142 11.65 4.72 1.98
CA ALA A 142 11.94 3.65 1.02
C ALA A 142 13.45 3.36 0.97
N PHE A 143 14.28 4.40 1.10
CA PHE A 143 15.73 4.26 1.08
C PHE A 143 16.30 3.73 2.41
N THR A 144 15.83 4.24 3.55
CA THR A 144 16.29 3.80 4.88
C THR A 144 15.81 2.40 5.24
N HIS A 145 14.64 1.99 4.76
CA HIS A 145 14.07 0.66 4.98
C HIS A 145 14.03 -0.18 3.69
N LEU A 146 15.07 -0.05 2.86
CA LEU A 146 15.18 -0.68 1.55
C LEU A 146 14.89 -2.19 1.59
N PHE A 147 15.51 -2.90 2.54
CA PHE A 147 15.25 -4.33 2.74
C PHE A 147 13.80 -4.64 3.10
N HIS A 148 13.19 -3.85 3.99
CA HIS A 148 11.80 -4.05 4.41
C HIS A 148 10.81 -3.80 3.27
N SER A 149 11.05 -2.75 2.48
CA SER A 149 10.24 -2.41 1.30
C SER A 149 10.38 -3.47 0.21
N PHE A 150 11.59 -3.97 -0.01
CA PHE A 150 11.87 -5.01 -0.99
C PHE A 150 11.19 -6.33 -0.62
N PHE A 151 11.34 -6.80 0.63
CA PHE A 151 10.66 -8.01 1.10
C PHE A 151 9.13 -7.86 1.11
N GLY A 152 8.60 -6.69 1.45
CA GLY A 152 7.17 -6.40 1.38
C GLY A 152 6.62 -6.52 -0.04
N LEU A 153 7.34 -6.05 -1.05
CA LEU A 153 6.99 -6.23 -2.46
C LEU A 153 7.07 -7.70 -2.90
N LEU A 154 8.11 -8.43 -2.48
CA LEU A 154 8.26 -9.85 -2.82
C LEU A 154 7.08 -10.68 -2.31
N ILE A 155 6.62 -10.44 -1.08
CA ILE A 155 5.48 -11.14 -0.46
C ILE A 155 4.21 -10.98 -1.30
N ILE A 156 4.06 -9.88 -2.03
CA ILE A 156 2.89 -9.62 -2.89
C ILE A 156 3.11 -10.16 -4.30
N ILE A 157 4.29 -9.95 -4.87
CA ILE A 157 4.59 -10.31 -6.25
C ILE A 157 4.66 -11.83 -6.42
N ILE A 158 5.25 -12.56 -5.47
CA ILE A 158 5.42 -14.01 -5.55
C ILE A 158 4.09 -14.76 -5.69
N PRO A 159 3.06 -14.52 -4.85
CA PRO A 159 1.76 -15.18 -5.00
C PRO A 159 1.05 -14.83 -6.32
N ILE A 160 1.20 -13.58 -6.79
CA ILE A 160 0.62 -13.15 -8.07
C ILE A 160 1.27 -13.89 -9.23
N LEU A 161 2.60 -13.96 -9.25
CA LEU A 161 3.33 -14.71 -10.28
C LEU A 161 3.01 -16.20 -10.24
N PHE A 162 2.89 -16.78 -9.05
CA PHE A 162 2.51 -18.18 -8.88
C PHE A 162 1.07 -18.45 -9.36
N GLY A 163 0.14 -17.55 -9.08
CA GLY A 163 -1.24 -17.62 -9.57
C GLY A 163 -1.33 -17.52 -11.08
N VAL A 164 -0.60 -16.58 -11.69
CA VAL A 164 -0.52 -16.44 -13.16
C VAL A 164 0.13 -17.66 -13.79
N TRP A 165 1.21 -18.17 -13.22
CA TRP A 165 1.83 -19.42 -13.67
C TRP A 165 0.84 -20.59 -13.64
N HIS A 166 0.15 -20.75 -12.53
CA HIS A 166 -0.82 -21.87 -12.40
C HIS A 166 -1.95 -21.76 -13.43
N MET A 167 -2.43 -20.54 -13.73
CA MET A 167 -3.43 -20.31 -14.77
C MET A 167 -2.92 -20.60 -16.19
N TYR A 168 -1.60 -20.52 -16.42
CA TYR A 168 -1.00 -20.74 -17.74
C TYR A 168 -0.74 -22.23 -18.04
N TRP A 169 -0.64 -23.06 -16.97
CA TRP A 169 -0.32 -24.50 -17.07
C TRP A 169 -1.48 -25.42 -16.66
N ALA A 170 -2.62 -24.88 -16.21
CA ALA A 170 -3.85 -25.61 -15.93
C ALA A 170 -4.83 -25.48 -17.08
#